data_f5f96c2f60e07f5900184ffc9fa024b6
#
_entry.id   f5f96c2f60e07f5900184ffc9fa024b6
#
_cell.length_a   1.000
_cell.length_b   1.000
_cell.length_c   1.000
_cell.angle_alpha   90.00
_cell.angle_beta   90.00
_cell.angle_gamma   90.00
#
_symmetry.space_group_name_H-M   'P 1'
#
loop_
_entity.id
_entity.type
_entity.pdbx_description
1 polymer ?
#
loop_
_entity_poly.entity_id
_entity_poly.type
_entity_poly.pdbx_seq_one_letter_code
_entity_poly.pdbx_strand_id
1 'polypeptide(L)'
;MKKTILFLSILITMFVKAEAQNDAMYVYRNDGKVNAFSRSEIDSMTYSHYDADSIYHNEWQAQIVYMADCVYYIPLEVIDSIRFAAPEAKCSCPDDNHPHAIDLGLPSGTKWCCCNVGASSPEEYGGYYAWGETTEKSVYDLDTYAYYKDDSCVYIGSDISGTQYDVACVRMGAPWRMPTFEQQDELVTCCKRSWTQKNGVQGILVTGPNDAQVFLPATGHSRDESLSFAGEAGYYWTSSLYLYSNYAAYYLNFAFYGWGGGHDYRDYGRSVRPVCP
;
A
#
# COMPACT_ATOMS: atom_id res chain seq x y z
N MET A 1 42.83 -10.24 28.94
CA MET A 1 41.84 -9.26 29.43
C MET A 1 40.52 -9.67 28.82
N LYS A 2 39.61 -10.26 29.62
CA LYS A 2 38.28 -10.70 29.15
C LYS A 2 37.39 -9.46 29.03
N LYS A 3 36.91 -9.15 27.83
CA LYS A 3 35.86 -8.14 27.62
C LYS A 3 34.53 -8.75 28.01
N THR A 4 33.94 -8.24 29.07
CA THR A 4 32.61 -8.57 29.52
C THR A 4 31.61 -7.95 28.55
N ILE A 5 30.88 -8.75 27.80
CA ILE A 5 29.77 -8.32 26.96
C ILE A 5 28.57 -8.16 27.88
N LEU A 6 28.09 -6.94 27.98
CA LEU A 6 26.90 -6.59 28.76
C LEU A 6 25.67 -6.91 27.91
N PHE A 7 24.94 -7.98 28.28
CA PHE A 7 23.61 -8.25 27.73
C PHE A 7 22.63 -7.22 28.30
N LEU A 8 22.21 -6.27 27.50
CA LEU A 8 21.12 -5.36 27.82
C LEU A 8 19.81 -5.99 27.39
N SER A 9 19.21 -6.83 28.26
CA SER A 9 17.81 -7.25 28.10
C SER A 9 16.93 -6.09 28.57
N ILE A 10 16.39 -5.33 27.61
CA ILE A 10 15.41 -4.29 27.89
C ILE A 10 14.05 -4.97 28.07
N LEU A 11 13.70 -5.26 29.32
CA LEU A 11 12.34 -5.62 29.72
C LEU A 11 11.52 -4.32 29.81
N ILE A 12 10.86 -3.92 28.73
CA ILE A 12 9.97 -2.76 28.74
C ILE A 12 8.57 -3.23 29.14
N THR A 13 8.27 -3.17 30.42
CA THR A 13 6.90 -3.17 30.94
C THR A 13 6.40 -1.72 30.96
N MET A 14 5.76 -1.28 29.88
CA MET A 14 5.01 -0.03 29.87
C MET A 14 3.52 -0.31 30.04
N PHE A 15 2.96 0.14 31.15
CA PHE A 15 1.54 0.41 31.26
C PHE A 15 1.23 1.67 30.47
N VAL A 16 0.55 1.55 29.33
CA VAL A 16 0.07 2.68 28.53
C VAL A 16 -1.43 2.65 28.47
N LYS A 17 -2.05 3.79 28.82
CA LYS A 17 -3.46 4.07 28.58
C LYS A 17 -3.73 3.95 27.07
N ALA A 18 -4.86 3.32 26.73
CA ALA A 18 -5.31 3.13 25.36
C ALA A 18 -5.65 4.48 24.69
N GLU A 19 -4.75 4.97 23.88
CA GLU A 19 -5.05 5.73 22.66
C GLU A 19 -4.74 4.79 21.51
N ALA A 20 -5.52 4.84 20.42
CA ALA A 20 -5.36 3.98 19.24
C ALA A 20 -3.97 4.20 18.63
N GLN A 21 -2.99 3.53 19.18
CA GLN A 21 -1.59 3.61 18.78
C GLN A 21 -1.35 2.57 17.71
N ASN A 22 -0.80 2.98 16.60
CA ASN A 22 -0.28 2.11 15.55
C ASN A 22 0.47 0.92 16.15
N ASP A 23 -0.14 -0.25 16.06
CA ASP A 23 0.38 -1.47 16.67
C ASP A 23 1.38 -2.15 15.74
N ALA A 24 2.34 -1.38 15.23
CA ALA A 24 3.35 -1.85 14.31
C ALA A 24 4.75 -1.33 14.63
N MET A 25 5.74 -2.12 14.26
CA MET A 25 7.15 -1.73 14.21
C MET A 25 7.52 -1.38 12.78
N TYR A 26 8.23 -0.28 12.58
CA TYR A 26 8.68 0.20 11.28
C TYR A 26 10.21 0.19 11.23
N VAL A 27 10.78 -0.54 10.28
CA VAL A 27 12.21 -0.56 10.01
C VAL A 27 12.47 0.29 8.78
N TYR A 28 13.04 1.46 8.97
CA TYR A 28 13.44 2.39 7.92
C TYR A 28 14.78 1.95 7.35
N ARG A 29 14.89 1.94 6.03
CA ARG A 29 16.07 1.49 5.32
C ARG A 29 16.73 2.67 4.60
N ASN A 30 18.04 2.60 4.44
CA ASN A 30 18.83 3.62 3.73
C ASN A 30 18.55 3.68 2.21
N ASP A 31 17.85 2.66 1.65
CA ASP A 31 17.33 2.67 0.28
C ASP A 31 15.96 3.36 0.16
N GLY A 32 15.48 3.99 1.24
CA GLY A 32 14.19 4.70 1.31
C GLY A 32 12.98 3.80 1.55
N LYS A 33 13.16 2.48 1.62
CA LYS A 33 12.07 1.53 1.93
C LYS A 33 11.80 1.47 3.42
N VAL A 34 10.57 1.08 3.75
CA VAL A 34 10.15 0.82 5.14
C VAL A 34 9.49 -0.55 5.22
N ASN A 35 10.00 -1.41 6.08
CA ASN A 35 9.34 -2.66 6.42
C ASN A 35 8.44 -2.40 7.65
N ALA A 36 7.16 -2.76 7.56
CA ALA A 36 6.22 -2.67 8.66
C ALA A 36 5.87 -4.07 9.16
N PHE A 37 5.89 -4.25 10.48
CA PHE A 37 5.57 -5.51 11.15
C PHE A 37 4.50 -5.24 12.20
N SER A 38 3.37 -5.95 12.14
CA SER A 38 2.34 -5.88 13.18
C SER A 38 2.94 -6.37 14.51
N ARG A 39 2.82 -5.59 15.59
CA ARG A 39 3.36 -5.96 16.89
C ARG A 39 2.70 -7.19 17.49
N SER A 40 1.42 -7.41 17.18
CA SER A 40 0.68 -8.60 17.58
C SER A 40 1.16 -9.88 16.89
N GLU A 41 1.86 -9.77 15.76
CA GLU A 41 2.39 -10.90 14.97
C GLU A 41 3.88 -11.15 15.23
N ILE A 42 4.57 -10.26 15.95
CA ILE A 42 5.98 -10.43 16.31
C ILE A 42 6.09 -11.30 17.54
N ASP A 43 6.61 -12.51 17.39
CA ASP A 43 6.91 -13.41 18.52
C ASP A 43 8.15 -12.95 19.28
N SER A 44 9.21 -12.62 18.56
CA SER A 44 10.46 -12.12 19.14
C SER A 44 11.32 -11.42 18.10
N MET A 45 12.30 -10.66 18.60
CA MET A 45 13.33 -10.02 17.77
C MET A 45 14.70 -10.28 18.36
N THR A 46 15.68 -10.51 17.53
CA THR A 46 17.08 -10.64 17.93
C THR A 46 18.02 -10.04 16.90
N TYR A 47 19.23 -9.76 17.35
CA TYR A 47 20.35 -9.46 16.47
C TYR A 47 21.23 -10.70 16.39
N SER A 48 21.47 -11.20 15.20
CA SER A 48 22.40 -12.29 14.98
C SER A 48 23.74 -11.75 14.49
N HIS A 49 24.77 -12.15 15.23
CA HIS A 49 26.11 -12.22 14.66
C HIS A 49 26.24 -13.61 14.08
N TYR A 50 26.25 -13.72 12.78
CA TYR A 50 26.51 -15.02 12.15
C TYR A 50 28.01 -15.29 12.29
N ASP A 51 28.37 -16.14 13.21
CA ASP A 51 29.74 -16.62 13.35
C ASP A 51 30.04 -17.56 12.17
N ALA A 52 30.97 -17.13 11.32
CA ALA A 52 31.23 -17.72 10.01
C ALA A 52 32.10 -18.97 10.10
N ASP A 53 31.67 -20.01 10.77
CA ASP A 53 32.18 -21.38 10.53
C ASP A 53 31.51 -22.06 9.32
N SER A 54 30.67 -21.34 8.58
CA SER A 54 30.14 -21.77 7.30
C SER A 54 30.95 -21.19 6.14
N ILE A 55 31.13 -21.98 5.11
CA ILE A 55 31.98 -21.87 3.91
C ILE A 55 31.87 -20.55 3.10
N TYR A 56 31.11 -19.57 3.57
CA TYR A 56 30.93 -18.25 2.97
C TYR A 56 31.34 -17.18 3.97
N HIS A 57 32.55 -16.66 3.78
CA HIS A 57 33.15 -15.57 4.55
C HIS A 57 32.46 -14.22 4.33
N ASN A 58 31.23 -14.06 4.82
CA ASN A 58 30.63 -12.75 4.99
C ASN A 58 29.98 -12.70 6.37
N GLU A 59 30.50 -11.86 7.25
CA GLU A 59 29.91 -11.51 8.55
C GLU A 59 28.61 -10.73 8.33
N TRP A 60 27.53 -11.44 8.13
CA TRP A 60 26.20 -10.82 7.98
C TRP A 60 25.65 -10.50 9.37
N GLN A 61 25.61 -9.20 9.67
CA GLN A 61 24.86 -8.73 10.82
C GLN A 61 23.42 -8.42 10.36
N ALA A 62 22.44 -9.00 11.01
CA ALA A 62 21.04 -8.81 10.66
C ALA A 62 20.17 -8.60 11.89
N GLN A 63 19.17 -7.74 11.77
CA GLN A 63 17.99 -7.76 12.61
C GLN A 63 17.12 -8.93 12.18
N ILE A 64 16.80 -9.82 13.09
CA ILE A 64 15.91 -10.95 12.84
C ILE A 64 14.58 -10.68 13.54
N VAL A 65 13.50 -10.74 12.79
CA VAL A 65 12.12 -10.60 13.29
C VAL A 65 11.44 -11.95 13.10
N TYR A 66 11.10 -12.59 14.21
CA TYR A 66 10.36 -13.85 14.23
C TYR A 66 8.86 -13.56 14.31
N MET A 67 8.10 -14.15 13.40
CA MET A 67 6.64 -14.10 13.36
C MET A 67 6.10 -15.54 13.34
N ALA A 68 4.81 -15.72 13.60
CA ALA A 68 4.19 -17.03 13.70
C ALA A 68 4.47 -17.94 12.49
N ASP A 69 4.47 -17.37 11.29
CA ASP A 69 4.55 -18.12 10.04
C ASP A 69 5.88 -17.91 9.26
N CYS A 70 6.71 -16.97 9.66
CA CYS A 70 7.93 -16.64 8.92
C CYS A 70 8.98 -15.94 9.79
N VAL A 71 10.21 -15.87 9.23
CA VAL A 71 11.33 -15.16 9.85
C VAL A 71 11.89 -14.18 8.84
N TYR A 72 12.00 -12.90 9.23
CA TYR A 72 12.59 -11.86 8.41
C TYR A 72 14.02 -11.59 8.84
N TYR A 73 14.94 -11.55 7.87
CA TYR A 73 16.33 -11.17 8.04
C TYR A 73 16.56 -9.83 7.36
N ILE A 74 16.86 -8.79 8.13
CA ILE A 74 17.12 -7.46 7.61
C ILE A 74 18.58 -7.13 7.90
N PRO A 75 19.47 -7.05 6.90
CA PRO A 75 20.87 -6.70 7.11
C PRO A 75 21.00 -5.38 7.86
N LEU A 76 21.84 -5.31 8.89
CA LEU A 76 22.00 -4.09 9.69
C LEU A 76 22.54 -2.92 8.87
N GLU A 77 23.34 -3.18 7.86
CA GLU A 77 23.91 -2.18 6.95
C GLU A 77 22.85 -1.39 6.16
N VAL A 78 21.65 -1.99 5.96
CA VAL A 78 20.54 -1.32 5.24
C VAL A 78 19.54 -0.66 6.18
N ILE A 79 19.65 -0.83 7.51
CA ILE A 79 18.75 -0.24 8.49
C ILE A 79 19.24 1.17 8.83
N ASP A 80 18.42 2.18 8.57
CA ASP A 80 18.64 3.55 9.04
C ASP A 80 18.13 3.71 10.48
N SER A 81 16.88 3.31 10.72
CA SER A 81 16.25 3.42 12.05
C SER A 81 15.11 2.44 12.23
N ILE A 82 14.79 2.12 13.49
CA ILE A 82 13.60 1.34 13.88
C ILE A 82 12.71 2.25 14.74
N ARG A 83 11.44 2.36 14.39
CA ARG A 83 10.46 3.20 15.09
C ARG A 83 9.20 2.42 15.40
N PHE A 84 8.51 2.82 16.45
CA PHE A 84 7.22 2.26 16.87
C PHE A 84 6.06 3.23 16.66
N ALA A 85 6.36 4.41 16.12
CA ALA A 85 5.36 5.35 15.62
C ALA A 85 5.27 5.20 14.11
N ALA A 86 4.06 5.20 13.57
CA ALA A 86 3.88 5.20 12.13
C ALA A 86 4.62 6.39 11.50
N PRO A 87 5.21 6.20 10.30
CA PRO A 87 5.66 7.34 9.53
C PRO A 87 4.49 8.30 9.29
N GLU A 88 4.76 9.60 9.29
CA GLU A 88 3.75 10.57 8.86
C GLU A 88 3.30 10.23 7.44
N ALA A 89 1.99 10.14 7.28
CA ALA A 89 1.36 9.85 6.01
C ALA A 89 1.43 11.11 5.11
N LYS A 90 2.59 11.34 4.49
CA LYS A 90 2.79 12.43 3.52
C LYS A 90 2.33 11.99 2.14
N CYS A 91 1.47 12.78 1.51
CA CYS A 91 1.12 12.62 0.09
C CYS A 91 1.73 13.74 -0.76
N SER A 92 1.59 13.63 -2.08
CA SER A 92 2.10 14.66 -3.01
C SER A 92 1.25 15.93 -3.04
N CYS A 93 0.12 15.98 -2.34
CA CYS A 93 -0.75 17.14 -2.25
C CYS A 93 -0.08 18.24 -1.40
N PRO A 94 0.15 19.43 -1.94
CA PRO A 94 0.76 20.53 -1.20
C PRO A 94 -0.23 21.33 -0.33
N ASP A 95 -1.53 21.00 -0.39
CA ASP A 95 -2.57 21.73 0.34
C ASP A 95 -2.77 21.14 1.74
N ASP A 96 -2.10 21.69 2.73
CA ASP A 96 -2.19 21.29 4.14
C ASP A 96 -3.49 21.75 4.85
N ASN A 97 -4.45 22.37 4.13
CA ASN A 97 -5.73 22.78 4.73
C ASN A 97 -6.73 21.63 4.93
N HIS A 98 -6.36 20.41 4.53
CA HIS A 98 -7.14 19.21 4.76
C HIS A 98 -6.24 18.05 5.16
N PRO A 99 -6.77 17.03 5.87
CA PRO A 99 -5.99 15.86 6.23
C PRO A 99 -5.60 15.05 5.00
N HIS A 100 -4.32 14.65 4.89
CA HIS A 100 -3.84 13.81 3.80
C HIS A 100 -4.24 12.33 3.97
N ALA A 101 -4.35 11.87 5.21
CA ALA A 101 -4.90 10.57 5.59
C ALA A 101 -6.29 10.79 6.19
N ILE A 102 -7.32 10.51 5.41
CA ILE A 102 -8.72 10.77 5.77
C ILE A 102 -9.27 9.56 6.49
N ASP A 103 -9.55 9.73 7.77
CA ASP A 103 -10.29 8.74 8.57
C ASP A 103 -11.78 8.86 8.27
N LEU A 104 -12.35 7.86 7.62
CA LEU A 104 -13.76 7.79 7.28
C LEU A 104 -14.63 7.13 8.39
N GLY A 105 -14.03 6.75 9.51
CA GLY A 105 -14.71 6.00 10.57
C GLY A 105 -15.04 4.57 10.18
N LEU A 106 -14.20 3.94 9.34
CA LEU A 106 -14.37 2.56 8.91
C LEU A 106 -14.02 1.59 10.05
N PRO A 107 -14.69 0.42 10.15
CA PRO A 107 -14.43 -0.57 11.21
C PRO A 107 -12.96 -1.02 11.30
N SER A 108 -12.26 -1.13 10.16
CA SER A 108 -10.83 -1.50 10.12
C SER A 108 -9.90 -0.40 10.63
N GLY A 109 -10.37 0.85 10.78
CA GLY A 109 -9.53 2.01 11.02
C GLY A 109 -8.72 2.49 9.79
N THR A 110 -8.92 1.86 8.63
CA THR A 110 -8.23 2.24 7.39
C THR A 110 -8.51 3.71 7.02
N LYS A 111 -7.45 4.46 6.81
CA LYS A 111 -7.51 5.85 6.32
C LYS A 111 -7.19 5.90 4.84
N TRP A 112 -7.90 6.74 4.12
CA TRP A 112 -7.78 6.90 2.67
C TRP A 112 -6.99 8.16 2.33
N CYS A 113 -6.07 8.07 1.38
CA CYS A 113 -5.32 9.23 0.92
C CYS A 113 -6.26 10.26 0.27
N CYS A 114 -5.95 11.54 0.43
CA CYS A 114 -6.68 12.62 -0.24
C CYS A 114 -6.52 12.59 -1.77
N CYS A 115 -5.39 12.08 -2.28
CA CYS A 115 -5.02 12.08 -3.68
C CYS A 115 -4.71 10.67 -4.21
N ASN A 116 -4.82 10.49 -5.53
CA ASN A 116 -4.31 9.31 -6.22
C ASN A 116 -2.78 9.29 -6.26
N VAL A 117 -2.16 8.13 -6.48
CA VAL A 117 -0.71 8.05 -6.75
C VAL A 117 -0.38 8.88 -7.99
N GLY A 118 0.63 9.76 -7.85
CA GLY A 118 1.05 10.67 -8.92
C GLY A 118 0.22 11.94 -9.08
N ALA A 119 -0.83 12.13 -8.25
CA ALA A 119 -1.63 13.35 -8.23
C ALA A 119 -1.13 14.32 -7.16
N SER A 120 -1.27 15.63 -7.40
CA SER A 120 -0.96 16.72 -6.48
C SER A 120 -2.21 17.40 -5.89
N SER A 121 -3.41 17.00 -6.34
CA SER A 121 -4.69 17.44 -5.78
C SER A 121 -5.72 16.31 -5.77
N PRO A 122 -6.78 16.39 -4.93
CA PRO A 122 -7.79 15.33 -4.84
C PRO A 122 -8.56 15.05 -6.14
N GLU A 123 -8.68 16.02 -7.02
CA GLU A 123 -9.39 15.93 -8.30
C GLU A 123 -8.51 15.46 -9.47
N GLU A 124 -7.20 15.49 -9.35
CA GLU A 124 -6.32 14.98 -10.39
C GLU A 124 -6.41 13.46 -10.51
N TYR A 125 -6.33 12.96 -11.74
CA TYR A 125 -6.43 11.53 -12.01
C TYR A 125 -5.23 10.74 -11.49
N GLY A 126 -4.04 11.39 -11.41
CA GLY A 126 -2.78 10.73 -11.10
C GLY A 126 -2.30 9.82 -12.23
N GLY A 127 -1.41 8.92 -11.91
CA GLY A 127 -0.86 7.96 -12.87
C GLY A 127 -1.77 6.76 -13.11
N TYR A 128 -1.51 6.09 -14.25
CA TYR A 128 -2.10 4.80 -14.59
C TYR A 128 -1.04 3.72 -14.48
N TYR A 129 -1.38 2.60 -13.87
CA TYR A 129 -0.44 1.51 -13.60
C TYR A 129 -1.07 0.18 -13.96
N ALA A 130 -0.34 -0.70 -14.62
CA ALA A 130 -0.72 -2.10 -14.71
C ALA A 130 -0.49 -2.77 -13.34
N TRP A 131 -1.27 -3.78 -13.00
CA TRP A 131 -1.23 -4.37 -11.65
C TRP A 131 0.14 -4.98 -11.33
N GLY A 132 0.77 -4.50 -10.26
CA GLY A 132 2.13 -4.88 -9.86
C GLY A 132 3.23 -4.06 -10.50
N GLU A 133 2.95 -3.23 -11.51
CA GLU A 133 3.92 -2.28 -12.07
C GLU A 133 3.90 -0.96 -11.28
N THR A 134 5.07 -0.36 -11.11
CA THR A 134 5.25 0.87 -10.32
C THR A 134 5.64 2.09 -11.16
N THR A 135 5.67 1.92 -12.48
CA THR A 135 5.95 2.96 -13.47
C THR A 135 4.82 3.04 -14.50
N GLU A 136 4.53 4.24 -14.94
CA GLU A 136 3.59 4.49 -16.02
C GLU A 136 4.22 4.11 -17.37
N LYS A 137 3.38 3.78 -18.36
CA LYS A 137 3.79 3.47 -19.72
C LYS A 137 2.77 4.00 -20.74
N SER A 138 3.10 4.01 -22.01
CA SER A 138 2.22 4.51 -23.07
C SER A 138 1.26 3.47 -23.63
N VAL A 139 1.56 2.18 -23.46
CA VAL A 139 0.77 1.06 -24.00
C VAL A 139 0.47 0.08 -22.87
N TYR A 140 -0.81 -0.26 -22.70
CA TYR A 140 -1.31 -1.15 -21.66
C TYR A 140 -1.95 -2.39 -22.30
N ASP A 141 -1.14 -3.37 -22.59
CA ASP A 141 -1.50 -4.66 -23.16
C ASP A 141 -0.63 -5.79 -22.58
N LEU A 142 -0.93 -7.03 -22.96
CA LEU A 142 -0.18 -8.19 -22.49
C LEU A 142 1.28 -8.20 -22.96
N ASP A 143 1.56 -7.68 -24.16
CA ASP A 143 2.91 -7.70 -24.74
C ASP A 143 3.87 -6.76 -24.00
N THR A 144 3.33 -5.67 -23.47
CA THR A 144 4.09 -4.68 -22.67
C THR A 144 4.03 -4.95 -21.16
N TYR A 145 3.21 -5.92 -20.71
CA TYR A 145 3.07 -6.20 -19.30
C TYR A 145 4.27 -6.96 -18.73
N ALA A 146 4.96 -6.36 -17.76
CA ALA A 146 6.23 -6.87 -17.21
C ALA A 146 6.13 -8.27 -16.60
N TYR A 147 4.95 -8.68 -16.17
CA TYR A 147 4.68 -9.97 -15.54
C TYR A 147 3.91 -10.93 -16.44
N TYR A 148 3.99 -10.77 -17.77
CA TYR A 148 3.52 -11.73 -18.73
C TYR A 148 4.72 -12.38 -19.44
N LYS A 149 4.88 -13.68 -19.29
CA LYS A 149 5.99 -14.47 -19.84
C LYS A 149 5.51 -15.87 -20.19
N ASP A 150 6.04 -16.43 -21.28
CA ASP A 150 5.74 -17.79 -21.71
C ASP A 150 4.23 -18.08 -21.76
N ASP A 151 3.47 -17.17 -22.38
CA ASP A 151 2.01 -17.20 -22.52
C ASP A 151 1.26 -17.30 -21.18
N SER A 152 1.85 -16.81 -20.08
CA SER A 152 1.23 -16.83 -18.77
C SER A 152 1.58 -15.60 -17.93
N CYS A 153 0.66 -15.20 -17.06
CA CYS A 153 0.95 -14.20 -16.04
C CYS A 153 1.78 -14.81 -14.89
N VAL A 154 2.93 -14.21 -14.61
CA VAL A 154 3.78 -14.58 -13.48
C VAL A 154 3.05 -14.30 -12.16
N TYR A 155 3.04 -15.29 -11.26
CA TYR A 155 2.52 -15.09 -9.91
C TYR A 155 3.49 -14.21 -9.10
N ILE A 156 3.02 -13.06 -8.62
CA ILE A 156 3.80 -12.10 -7.81
C ILE A 156 3.23 -11.91 -6.40
N GLY A 157 2.28 -12.75 -6.01
CA GLY A 157 1.58 -12.73 -4.71
C GLY A 157 0.06 -12.70 -4.88
N SER A 158 -0.66 -13.22 -3.89
CA SER A 158 -2.12 -13.09 -3.80
C SER A 158 -2.55 -11.70 -3.33
N ASP A 159 -1.71 -11.05 -2.56
CA ASP A 159 -1.79 -9.64 -2.14
C ASP A 159 -0.41 -9.01 -2.29
N ILE A 160 -0.34 -7.88 -3.01
CA ILE A 160 0.91 -7.14 -3.23
C ILE A 160 1.05 -5.90 -2.33
N SER A 161 0.11 -5.69 -1.40
CA SER A 161 0.10 -4.54 -0.48
C SER A 161 1.42 -4.42 0.29
N GLY A 162 2.03 -3.25 0.27
CA GLY A 162 3.29 -2.97 0.96
C GLY A 162 4.54 -3.65 0.38
N THR A 163 4.43 -4.37 -0.74
CA THR A 163 5.56 -5.03 -1.40
C THR A 163 6.22 -4.12 -2.45
N GLN A 164 7.29 -4.61 -3.08
CA GLN A 164 7.94 -3.94 -4.23
C GLN A 164 7.03 -3.81 -5.48
N TYR A 165 5.91 -4.51 -5.50
CA TYR A 165 4.90 -4.48 -6.56
C TYR A 165 3.77 -3.50 -6.26
N ASP A 166 3.73 -2.92 -5.07
CA ASP A 166 2.76 -1.93 -4.64
C ASP A 166 3.21 -0.53 -5.04
N VAL A 167 2.55 0.04 -6.05
CA VAL A 167 2.90 1.36 -6.56
C VAL A 167 2.73 2.48 -5.53
N ALA A 168 1.75 2.38 -4.62
CA ALA A 168 1.56 3.38 -3.58
C ALA A 168 2.73 3.34 -2.57
N CYS A 169 3.13 2.14 -2.15
CA CYS A 169 4.29 1.95 -1.27
C CYS A 169 5.59 2.44 -1.93
N VAL A 170 5.82 2.07 -3.20
CA VAL A 170 7.06 2.41 -3.92
C VAL A 170 7.16 3.91 -4.24
N ARG A 171 6.05 4.56 -4.61
CA ARG A 171 6.05 5.96 -5.07
C ARG A 171 5.86 6.98 -3.94
N MET A 172 5.12 6.63 -2.90
CA MET A 172 4.79 7.54 -1.79
C MET A 172 5.50 7.18 -0.48
N GLY A 173 6.04 5.97 -0.38
CA GLY A 173 6.66 5.45 0.84
C GLY A 173 5.62 5.05 1.90
N ALA A 174 6.10 4.37 2.94
CA ALA A 174 5.24 4.01 4.08
C ALA A 174 4.73 5.28 4.80
N PRO A 175 3.51 5.25 5.35
CA PRO A 175 2.66 4.06 5.54
C PRO A 175 1.71 3.76 4.36
N TRP A 176 1.85 4.46 3.25
CA TRP A 176 0.96 4.32 2.10
C TRP A 176 1.12 2.96 1.41
N ARG A 177 -0.01 2.38 1.05
CA ARG A 177 -0.10 1.13 0.29
C ARG A 177 -1.36 1.10 -0.56
N MET A 178 -1.42 0.18 -1.52
CA MET A 178 -2.66 -0.12 -2.22
C MET A 178 -3.68 -0.73 -1.24
N PRO A 179 -4.99 -0.37 -1.37
CA PRO A 179 -6.02 -1.02 -0.57
C PRO A 179 -6.18 -2.48 -0.98
N THR A 180 -6.46 -3.37 -0.02
CA THR A 180 -6.88 -4.74 -0.34
C THR A 180 -8.33 -4.75 -0.87
N PHE A 181 -8.75 -5.91 -1.40
CA PHE A 181 -10.16 -6.10 -1.80
C PHE A 181 -11.12 -5.91 -0.62
N GLU A 182 -10.76 -6.40 0.57
CA GLU A 182 -11.57 -6.28 1.78
C GLU A 182 -11.71 -4.82 2.22
N GLN A 183 -10.63 -4.02 2.15
CA GLN A 183 -10.67 -2.59 2.47
C GLN A 183 -11.52 -1.80 1.46
N GLN A 184 -11.47 -2.19 0.20
CA GLN A 184 -12.34 -1.63 -0.83
C GLN A 184 -13.81 -2.03 -0.62
N ASP A 185 -14.08 -3.30 -0.28
CA ASP A 185 -15.44 -3.78 0.00
C ASP A 185 -16.03 -3.10 1.24
N GLU A 186 -15.20 -2.89 2.27
CA GLU A 186 -15.57 -2.10 3.46
C GLU A 186 -15.94 -0.66 3.08
N LEU A 187 -15.17 0.00 2.21
CA LEU A 187 -15.50 1.34 1.72
C LEU A 187 -16.88 1.36 1.05
N VAL A 188 -17.13 0.37 0.18
CA VAL A 188 -18.40 0.27 -0.58
C VAL A 188 -19.58 -0.02 0.33
N THR A 189 -19.40 -0.86 1.35
CA THR A 189 -20.48 -1.32 2.24
C THR A 189 -20.79 -0.36 3.38
N CYS A 190 -19.78 0.35 3.89
CA CYS A 190 -19.92 1.22 5.06
C CYS A 190 -20.14 2.69 4.73
N CYS A 191 -19.81 3.15 3.51
CA CYS A 191 -19.87 4.55 3.13
C CYS A 191 -21.05 4.84 2.20
N LYS A 192 -21.49 6.10 2.21
CA LYS A 192 -22.40 6.66 1.20
C LYS A 192 -21.60 7.28 0.07
N ARG A 193 -22.14 7.25 -1.15
CA ARG A 193 -21.55 7.95 -2.29
C ARG A 193 -22.53 8.92 -2.92
N SER A 194 -22.01 10.00 -3.49
CA SER A 194 -22.77 10.87 -4.38
C SER A 194 -21.92 11.20 -5.61
N TRP A 195 -22.53 11.10 -6.80
CA TRP A 195 -21.89 11.59 -8.02
C TRP A 195 -21.83 13.10 -7.99
N THR A 196 -20.68 13.68 -8.23
CA THR A 196 -20.46 15.12 -8.13
C THR A 196 -19.28 15.57 -8.99
N GLN A 197 -18.98 16.87 -8.91
CA GLN A 197 -17.87 17.49 -9.58
C GLN A 197 -17.04 18.30 -8.58
N LYS A 198 -15.71 18.20 -8.65
CA LYS A 198 -14.77 19.01 -7.89
C LYS A 198 -13.81 19.69 -8.87
N ASN A 199 -13.76 21.03 -8.82
CA ASN A 199 -12.91 21.86 -9.71
C ASN A 199 -13.02 21.48 -11.21
N GLY A 200 -14.24 21.16 -11.68
CA GLY A 200 -14.48 20.79 -13.07
C GLY A 200 -14.29 19.31 -13.38
N VAL A 201 -13.78 18.51 -12.46
CA VAL A 201 -13.54 17.06 -12.63
C VAL A 201 -14.68 16.25 -12.06
N GLN A 202 -15.28 15.39 -12.88
CA GLN A 202 -16.34 14.47 -12.46
C GLN A 202 -15.79 13.34 -11.58
N GLY A 203 -16.60 12.86 -10.64
CA GLY A 203 -16.23 11.79 -9.74
C GLY A 203 -17.31 11.48 -8.71
N ILE A 204 -16.94 10.77 -7.66
CA ILE A 204 -17.81 10.52 -6.52
C ILE A 204 -17.24 11.14 -5.26
N LEU A 205 -18.12 11.71 -4.44
CA LEU A 205 -17.85 12.06 -3.06
C LEU A 205 -18.26 10.88 -2.19
N VAL A 206 -17.31 10.26 -1.53
CA VAL A 206 -17.53 9.16 -0.59
C VAL A 206 -17.61 9.75 0.80
N THR A 207 -18.70 9.47 1.53
CA THR A 207 -18.93 9.96 2.90
C THR A 207 -18.94 8.78 3.86
N GLY A 208 -18.04 8.78 4.80
CA GLY A 208 -17.91 7.75 5.82
C GLY A 208 -18.95 7.82 6.93
N PRO A 209 -19.00 6.81 7.82
CA PRO A 209 -19.87 6.80 8.98
C PRO A 209 -19.72 7.98 9.94
N ASN A 210 -18.54 8.59 9.99
CA ASN A 210 -18.20 9.75 10.82
C ASN A 210 -18.38 11.10 10.09
N ASP A 211 -19.07 11.11 8.94
CA ASP A 211 -19.30 12.25 8.05
C ASP A 211 -18.03 12.82 7.38
N ALA A 212 -16.85 12.24 7.60
CA ALA A 212 -15.66 12.59 6.83
C ALA A 212 -15.79 12.17 5.37
N GLN A 213 -15.10 12.88 4.48
CA GLN A 213 -15.31 12.74 3.05
C GLN A 213 -14.01 12.60 2.27
N VAL A 214 -14.02 11.75 1.24
CA VAL A 214 -12.96 11.67 0.24
C VAL A 214 -13.57 11.76 -1.17
N PHE A 215 -12.92 12.53 -2.04
CA PHE A 215 -13.32 12.63 -3.45
C PHE A 215 -12.51 11.65 -4.28
N LEU A 216 -13.17 10.82 -5.09
CA LEU A 216 -12.56 9.92 -6.06
C LEU A 216 -12.92 10.38 -7.47
N PRO A 217 -11.97 10.92 -8.26
CA PRO A 217 -12.24 11.34 -9.64
C PRO A 217 -12.57 10.16 -10.55
N ALA A 218 -13.40 10.41 -11.57
CA ALA A 218 -13.76 9.46 -12.61
C ALA A 218 -12.61 9.32 -13.62
N THR A 219 -11.57 8.55 -13.25
CA THR A 219 -10.29 8.47 -13.95
C THR A 219 -10.36 7.71 -15.27
N GLY A 220 -11.41 6.91 -15.52
CA GLY A 220 -11.36 5.94 -16.60
C GLY A 220 -10.32 4.84 -16.37
N HIS A 221 -9.93 4.17 -17.44
CA HIS A 221 -8.80 3.23 -17.47
C HIS A 221 -8.07 3.32 -18.82
N SER A 222 -6.81 2.94 -18.81
CA SER A 222 -6.01 2.85 -20.05
C SER A 222 -5.93 1.42 -20.54
N ARG A 223 -6.12 1.23 -21.85
CA ARG A 223 -5.94 -0.03 -22.55
C ARG A 223 -5.36 0.25 -23.92
N ASP A 224 -4.41 -0.59 -24.34
CA ASP A 224 -3.59 -0.31 -25.50
C ASP A 224 -2.98 1.12 -25.40
N GLU A 225 -3.19 1.98 -26.36
CA GLU A 225 -2.77 3.40 -26.36
C GLU A 225 -3.92 4.36 -25.99
N SER A 226 -5.06 3.83 -25.51
CA SER A 226 -6.30 4.61 -25.37
C SER A 226 -6.73 4.73 -23.90
N LEU A 227 -7.09 5.95 -23.50
CA LEU A 227 -7.78 6.24 -22.25
C LEU A 227 -9.30 6.23 -22.52
N SER A 228 -10.02 5.33 -21.82
CA SER A 228 -11.47 5.16 -21.96
C SER A 228 -12.20 5.56 -20.68
N PHE A 229 -13.42 6.08 -20.82
CA PHE A 229 -14.35 6.46 -19.74
C PHE A 229 -13.84 7.52 -18.75
N ALA A 230 -12.81 8.28 -19.09
CA ALA A 230 -12.37 9.42 -18.28
C ALA A 230 -13.48 10.47 -18.19
N GLY A 231 -13.81 10.90 -16.95
CA GLY A 231 -14.94 11.78 -16.67
C GLY A 231 -16.30 11.08 -16.58
N GLU A 232 -16.39 9.78 -16.90
CA GLU A 232 -17.64 8.99 -16.90
C GLU A 232 -17.64 7.89 -15.84
N ALA A 233 -16.48 7.26 -15.58
CA ALA A 233 -16.32 6.19 -14.60
C ALA A 233 -14.94 6.21 -13.96
N GLY A 234 -14.82 5.73 -12.73
CA GLY A 234 -13.54 5.52 -12.06
C GLY A 234 -13.23 4.03 -11.96
N TYR A 235 -11.96 3.68 -12.18
CA TYR A 235 -11.43 2.32 -12.05
C TYR A 235 -10.13 2.37 -11.26
N TYR A 236 -10.10 1.72 -10.09
CA TYR A 236 -9.01 1.80 -9.14
C TYR A 236 -8.54 0.42 -8.73
N TRP A 237 -7.27 0.10 -8.95
CA TRP A 237 -6.72 -1.18 -8.50
C TRP A 237 -6.77 -1.35 -6.99
N THR A 238 -7.04 -2.58 -6.58
CA THR A 238 -6.68 -3.09 -5.26
C THR A 238 -5.36 -3.87 -5.34
N SER A 239 -4.78 -4.19 -4.20
CA SER A 239 -3.58 -5.03 -4.13
C SER A 239 -3.87 -6.52 -4.31
N SER A 240 -5.13 -6.93 -4.28
CA SER A 240 -5.55 -8.33 -4.24
C SER A 240 -5.66 -8.93 -5.63
N LEU A 241 -4.96 -10.07 -5.83
CA LEU A 241 -5.11 -10.91 -7.02
C LEU A 241 -6.50 -11.55 -7.04
N TYR A 242 -7.10 -11.70 -8.23
CA TYR A 242 -8.36 -12.43 -8.36
C TYR A 242 -8.17 -13.94 -8.12
N LEU A 243 -8.92 -14.50 -7.17
CA LEU A 243 -8.73 -15.86 -6.66
C LEU A 243 -8.84 -16.97 -7.71
N TYR A 244 -9.58 -16.74 -8.78
CA TYR A 244 -9.88 -17.78 -9.80
C TYR A 244 -9.08 -17.61 -11.09
N SER A 245 -8.23 -16.59 -11.19
CA SER A 245 -7.42 -16.34 -12.39
C SER A 245 -6.18 -15.53 -12.08
N ASN A 246 -5.01 -16.08 -12.38
CA ASN A 246 -3.73 -15.36 -12.28
C ASN A 246 -3.58 -14.22 -13.31
N TYR A 247 -4.49 -14.12 -14.28
CA TYR A 247 -4.51 -13.04 -15.28
C TYR A 247 -5.26 -11.79 -14.80
N ALA A 248 -6.00 -11.88 -13.70
CA ALA A 248 -6.88 -10.82 -13.24
C ALA A 248 -6.57 -10.38 -11.81
N ALA A 249 -6.88 -9.14 -11.49
CA ALA A 249 -6.83 -8.58 -10.15
C ALA A 249 -8.13 -7.83 -9.82
N TYR A 250 -8.41 -7.66 -8.53
CA TYR A 250 -9.59 -6.91 -8.09
C TYR A 250 -9.38 -5.41 -8.22
N TYR A 251 -10.50 -4.72 -8.50
CA TYR A 251 -10.55 -3.26 -8.60
C TYR A 251 -11.88 -2.71 -8.09
N LEU A 252 -11.89 -1.46 -7.64
CA LEU A 252 -13.08 -0.66 -7.43
C LEU A 252 -13.51 -0.04 -8.76
N ASN A 253 -14.81 -0.13 -9.09
CA ASN A 253 -15.39 0.69 -10.14
C ASN A 253 -16.56 1.53 -9.62
N PHE A 254 -16.77 2.65 -10.26
CA PHE A 254 -17.95 3.46 -10.06
C PHE A 254 -18.28 4.29 -11.30
N ALA A 255 -19.55 4.57 -11.43
CA ALA A 255 -20.10 5.48 -12.41
C ALA A 255 -21.31 6.20 -11.80
N PHE A 256 -21.95 7.07 -12.58
CA PHE A 256 -23.16 7.78 -12.13
C PHE A 256 -24.20 6.83 -11.51
N TYR A 257 -24.42 5.65 -12.10
CA TYR A 257 -25.49 4.71 -11.73
C TYR A 257 -25.11 3.69 -10.63
N GLY A 258 -23.83 3.54 -10.27
CA GLY A 258 -23.45 2.55 -9.27
C GLY A 258 -21.97 2.57 -8.91
N TRP A 259 -21.60 1.78 -7.91
CA TRP A 259 -20.24 1.46 -7.54
C TRP A 259 -20.14 0.06 -6.97
N GLY A 260 -18.93 -0.52 -6.98
CA GLY A 260 -18.70 -1.86 -6.44
C GLY A 260 -17.32 -2.40 -6.82
N GLY A 261 -17.05 -3.62 -6.37
CA GLY A 261 -15.86 -4.38 -6.75
C GLY A 261 -16.05 -5.09 -8.10
N GLY A 262 -14.95 -5.23 -8.83
CA GLY A 262 -14.84 -6.05 -10.03
C GLY A 262 -13.47 -6.69 -10.12
N HIS A 263 -13.24 -7.49 -11.15
CA HIS A 263 -11.91 -8.01 -11.49
C HIS A 263 -11.70 -7.90 -13.00
N ASP A 264 -10.45 -7.70 -13.41
CA ASP A 264 -10.10 -7.55 -14.81
C ASP A 264 -8.63 -7.87 -15.05
N TYR A 265 -8.23 -7.91 -16.30
CA TYR A 265 -6.86 -8.23 -16.70
C TYR A 265 -5.84 -7.27 -16.09
N ARG A 266 -4.73 -7.82 -15.61
CA ARG A 266 -3.67 -7.13 -14.88
C ARG A 266 -2.88 -6.13 -15.71
N ASP A 267 -2.90 -6.28 -17.04
CA ASP A 267 -2.22 -5.40 -18.01
C ASP A 267 -2.88 -4.04 -18.20
N TYR A 268 -4.15 -3.87 -17.79
CA TYR A 268 -4.83 -2.59 -17.90
C TYR A 268 -4.23 -1.52 -16.99
N GLY A 269 -4.09 -0.31 -17.52
CA GLY A 269 -3.66 0.86 -16.74
C GLY A 269 -4.82 1.44 -15.93
N ARG A 270 -4.70 1.43 -14.60
CA ARG A 270 -5.70 2.01 -13.69
C ARG A 270 -5.05 2.87 -12.62
N SER A 271 -5.82 3.83 -12.11
CA SER A 271 -5.38 4.64 -10.99
C SER A 271 -5.33 3.84 -9.69
N VAL A 272 -4.60 4.37 -8.72
CA VAL A 272 -4.53 3.82 -7.37
C VAL A 272 -4.84 4.92 -6.37
N ARG A 273 -5.81 4.68 -5.48
CA ARG A 273 -6.06 5.52 -4.31
C ARG A 273 -5.42 4.83 -3.09
N PRO A 274 -4.36 5.40 -2.53
CA PRO A 274 -3.64 4.80 -1.41
C PRO A 274 -4.45 4.77 -0.12
N VAL A 275 -4.10 3.81 0.73
CA VAL A 275 -4.58 3.72 2.12
C VAL A 275 -3.42 3.62 3.09
N CYS A 276 -3.68 3.92 4.37
CA CYS A 276 -2.77 3.65 5.48
C CYS A 276 -3.59 3.20 6.71
N PRO A 277 -2.93 2.56 7.71
CA PRO A 277 -3.56 2.18 8.97
C PRO A 277 -4.15 3.35 9.76
#